data_5653e3de609468bab0183681c7140b1c
#
_entry.id   5653e3de609468bab0183681c7140b1c
#
_cell.length_a   1.000
_cell.length_b   1.000
_cell.length_c   1.000
_cell.angle_alpha   90.00
_cell.angle_beta   90.00
_cell.angle_gamma   90.00
#
_symmetry.space_group_name_H-M   'P 1'
#
loop_
_entity.id
_entity.type
_entity.pdbx_description
1 polymer ?
#
loop_
_entity_poly.entity_id
_entity_poly.type
_entity_poly.pdbx_seq_one_letter_code
_entity_poly.pdbx_strand_id
1 'polypeptide(L)'
;MPRDTAKTAVPLSTLAIMDMEYYKGELFVAGVATDNFLSSLRRISYPFDGTQSIANVEMYHIAHDQYESRAPIRAMSIQEIDGEPQLVAAYTCSPIVLVPLSEIEDGANISAHTIMDYGNGQPLDMIAYNHQSPFGGEAQPSLFVTSNARSPQLIPISGLQNAQVVTHEDFQRGPKLDDNPLMPFGPVGKGVMFEGVPLHIDLVGGGFFVSVNRDAYTGSLNLDTNPAWFPSRIHNLLAEFDFPQYAPDPSRMQ
;
A
#
# COMPACT_ATOMS: atom_id res chain seq x y z
N MET A 1 6.56 24.58 22.86
CA MET A 1 5.64 25.45 22.10
C MET A 1 4.41 24.62 21.79
N PRO A 2 3.19 25.07 22.05
CA PRO A 2 2.00 24.36 21.57
C PRO A 2 2.04 24.37 20.04
N ARG A 3 1.95 23.21 19.43
CA ARG A 3 1.76 23.12 17.97
C ARG A 3 0.44 23.80 17.65
N ASP A 4 0.49 24.80 16.80
CA ASP A 4 -0.71 25.42 16.23
C ASP A 4 -1.41 24.39 15.34
N THR A 5 -2.26 23.58 15.95
CA THR A 5 -2.97 22.49 15.29
C THR A 5 -3.97 23.00 14.26
N ALA A 6 -4.33 24.27 14.29
CA ALA A 6 -5.25 24.86 13.34
C ALA A 6 -4.68 25.01 11.92
N LYS A 7 -3.36 25.05 11.77
CA LYS A 7 -2.69 25.22 10.45
C LYS A 7 -2.28 23.91 9.78
N THR A 8 -2.41 22.79 10.46
CA THR A 8 -2.01 21.46 9.95
C THR A 8 -3.20 20.51 9.74
N ALA A 9 -4.40 20.95 10.02
CA ALA A 9 -5.60 20.14 9.80
C ALA A 9 -5.89 20.02 8.30
N VAL A 10 -5.70 18.84 7.75
CA VAL A 10 -6.16 18.50 6.40
C VAL A 10 -7.70 18.49 6.45
N PRO A 11 -8.39 19.20 5.56
CA PRO A 11 -9.84 19.11 5.51
C PRO A 11 -10.28 17.67 5.25
N LEU A 12 -11.24 17.15 6.04
CA LEU A 12 -11.73 15.78 5.89
C LEU A 12 -12.27 15.48 4.49
N SER A 13 -12.80 16.50 3.81
CA SER A 13 -13.22 16.39 2.41
C SER A 13 -12.11 15.93 1.46
N THR A 14 -10.83 16.16 1.80
CA THR A 14 -9.70 15.68 1.01
C THR A 14 -9.41 14.21 1.22
N LEU A 15 -9.98 13.59 2.25
CA LEU A 15 -9.84 12.17 2.56
C LEU A 15 -11.11 11.37 2.18
N ALA A 16 -12.13 12.03 1.62
CA ALA A 16 -13.38 11.37 1.25
C ALA A 16 -13.24 10.38 0.11
N ILE A 17 -12.28 10.65 -0.79
CA ILE A 17 -11.86 9.74 -1.87
C ILE A 17 -10.34 9.70 -1.82
N MET A 18 -9.81 8.54 -1.50
CA MET A 18 -8.37 8.31 -1.38
C MET A 18 -7.84 7.49 -2.55
N ASP A 19 -8.61 6.49 -2.97
CA ASP A 19 -8.29 5.64 -4.09
C ASP A 19 -9.54 5.01 -4.68
N MET A 20 -9.46 4.54 -5.94
CA MET A 20 -10.57 3.91 -6.66
C MET A 20 -10.05 2.74 -7.51
N GLU A 21 -10.78 1.63 -7.47
CA GLU A 21 -10.51 0.44 -8.29
C GLU A 21 -11.78 -0.01 -9.00
N TYR A 22 -11.69 -0.31 -10.30
CA TYR A 22 -12.80 -0.86 -11.06
C TYR A 22 -12.61 -2.34 -11.30
N TYR A 23 -13.58 -3.13 -10.88
CA TYR A 23 -13.52 -4.58 -11.01
C TYR A 23 -14.88 -5.16 -11.40
N LYS A 24 -14.92 -5.89 -12.53
CA LYS A 24 -16.09 -6.67 -13.01
C LYS A 24 -17.44 -5.93 -12.96
N GLY A 25 -17.48 -4.67 -13.39
CA GLY A 25 -18.72 -3.89 -13.45
C GLY A 25 -19.02 -3.07 -12.19
N GLU A 26 -18.11 -3.04 -11.24
CA GLU A 26 -18.25 -2.28 -9.99
C GLU A 26 -17.06 -1.38 -9.74
N LEU A 27 -17.34 -0.19 -9.22
CA LEU A 27 -16.34 0.76 -8.77
C LEU A 27 -16.24 0.69 -7.24
N PHE A 28 -15.07 0.39 -6.76
CA PHE A 28 -14.71 0.44 -5.33
C PHE A 28 -14.03 1.77 -5.05
N VAL A 29 -14.50 2.48 -4.01
CA VAL A 29 -13.98 3.79 -3.64
C VAL A 29 -13.61 3.78 -2.17
N ALA A 30 -12.33 3.93 -1.89
CA ALA A 30 -11.80 4.02 -0.53
C ALA A 30 -11.77 5.48 -0.04
N GLY A 31 -12.04 5.69 1.24
CA GLY A 31 -11.95 7.01 1.86
C GLY A 31 -12.41 7.00 3.31
N VAL A 32 -12.69 8.20 3.82
CA VAL A 32 -13.25 8.38 5.15
C VAL A 32 -14.71 8.79 5.03
N ALA A 33 -15.58 8.12 5.77
CA ALA A 33 -16.97 8.55 5.89
C ALA A 33 -17.06 9.87 6.68
N THR A 34 -17.81 10.83 6.16
CA THR A 34 -17.83 12.20 6.71
C THR A 34 -18.67 12.36 7.97
N ASP A 35 -19.56 11.43 8.21
CA ASP A 35 -20.50 11.45 9.34
C ASP A 35 -19.94 10.78 10.61
N ASN A 36 -19.10 9.77 10.48
CA ASN A 36 -18.55 9.02 11.60
C ASN A 36 -17.02 8.97 11.62
N PHE A 37 -16.33 9.51 10.58
CA PHE A 37 -14.87 9.54 10.44
C PHE A 37 -14.19 8.17 10.42
N LEU A 38 -14.92 7.15 9.97
CA LEU A 38 -14.39 5.80 9.84
C LEU A 38 -13.82 5.59 8.44
N SER A 39 -12.77 4.78 8.36
CA SER A 39 -12.30 4.24 7.09
C SER A 39 -13.45 3.47 6.43
N SER A 40 -13.80 3.85 5.24
CA SER A 40 -14.94 3.30 4.53
C SER A 40 -14.57 2.88 3.11
N LEU A 41 -15.25 1.85 2.66
CA LEU A 41 -15.17 1.35 1.30
C LEU A 41 -16.58 1.39 0.71
N ARG A 42 -16.71 2.10 -0.41
CA ARG A 42 -17.95 2.15 -1.18
C ARG A 42 -17.85 1.23 -2.36
N ARG A 43 -18.93 0.54 -2.65
CA ARG A 43 -19.09 -0.32 -3.82
C ARG A 43 -20.26 0.21 -4.64
N ILE A 44 -20.01 0.60 -5.87
CA ILE A 44 -20.95 1.28 -6.76
C ILE A 44 -21.05 0.51 -8.05
N SER A 45 -22.24 -0.04 -8.34
CA SER A 45 -22.46 -0.81 -9.56
C SER A 45 -22.57 0.08 -10.80
N TYR A 46 -21.99 -0.33 -11.92
CA TYR A 46 -22.27 0.27 -13.21
C TYR A 46 -23.70 -0.12 -13.66
N PRO A 47 -24.49 0.79 -14.21
CA PRO A 47 -24.17 2.09 -14.82
C PRO A 47 -24.23 3.33 -13.91
N PHE A 48 -23.95 3.21 -12.62
CA PHE A 48 -23.90 4.35 -11.67
C PHE A 48 -25.26 5.04 -11.51
N ASP A 49 -26.28 4.26 -11.20
CA ASP A 49 -27.66 4.72 -11.02
C ASP A 49 -27.93 5.41 -9.67
N GLY A 50 -26.88 5.55 -8.86
CA GLY A 50 -26.94 6.13 -7.52
C GLY A 50 -27.03 5.11 -6.38
N THR A 51 -27.19 3.82 -6.69
CA THR A 51 -27.10 2.76 -5.68
C THR A 51 -25.65 2.53 -5.29
N GLN A 52 -25.41 2.43 -4.00
CA GLN A 52 -24.10 2.10 -3.44
C GLN A 52 -24.25 1.30 -2.16
N SER A 53 -23.27 0.45 -1.89
CA SER A 53 -23.05 -0.19 -0.60
C SER A 53 -21.88 0.49 0.10
N ILE A 54 -21.95 0.64 1.42
CA ILE A 54 -20.90 1.26 2.21
C ILE A 54 -20.55 0.33 3.37
N ALA A 55 -19.30 -0.09 3.44
CA ALA A 55 -18.74 -0.84 4.54
C ALA A 55 -17.71 0.00 5.29
N ASN A 56 -17.62 -0.18 6.61
CA ASN A 56 -16.52 0.33 7.41
C ASN A 56 -15.44 -0.75 7.48
N VAL A 57 -14.18 -0.34 7.37
CA VAL A 57 -13.06 -1.28 7.40
C VAL A 57 -12.03 -0.82 8.40
N GLU A 58 -11.76 -1.65 9.39
CA GLU A 58 -10.68 -1.47 10.34
C GLU A 58 -9.53 -2.44 10.05
N MET A 59 -8.34 -2.10 10.49
CA MET A 59 -7.16 -2.95 10.36
C MET A 59 -6.45 -3.10 11.70
N TYR A 60 -5.83 -4.25 11.93
CA TYR A 60 -4.93 -4.42 13.07
C TYR A 60 -3.59 -3.75 12.77
N HIS A 61 -3.22 -2.75 13.58
CA HIS A 61 -1.97 -2.04 13.44
C HIS A 61 -0.96 -2.52 14.49
N ILE A 62 -0.01 -3.31 14.05
CA ILE A 62 0.94 -3.95 14.96
C ILE A 62 1.80 -2.96 15.73
N ALA A 63 2.14 -1.81 15.14
CA ALA A 63 2.93 -0.80 15.82
C ALA A 63 2.24 -0.22 17.07
N HIS A 64 0.91 -0.26 17.11
CA HIS A 64 0.09 0.23 18.22
C HIS A 64 -0.61 -0.89 19.00
N ASP A 65 -0.47 -2.13 18.56
CA ASP A 65 -1.11 -3.32 19.15
C ASP A 65 -2.62 -3.15 19.31
N GLN A 66 -3.28 -2.64 18.28
CA GLN A 66 -4.73 -2.40 18.31
C GLN A 66 -5.36 -2.37 16.92
N TYR A 67 -6.69 -2.57 16.89
CA TYR A 67 -7.46 -2.27 15.69
C TYR A 67 -7.68 -0.77 15.54
N GLU A 68 -7.53 -0.28 14.32
CA GLU A 68 -7.73 1.13 13.97
C GLU A 68 -8.75 1.27 12.85
N SER A 69 -9.73 2.14 13.08
CA SER A 69 -10.86 2.37 12.18
C SER A 69 -10.87 3.77 11.54
N ARG A 70 -9.93 4.65 11.91
CA ARG A 70 -9.91 6.06 11.45
C ARG A 70 -8.81 6.38 10.46
N ALA A 71 -7.88 5.47 10.25
CA ALA A 71 -6.90 5.60 9.19
C ALA A 71 -7.53 5.14 7.87
N PRO A 72 -7.58 5.98 6.82
CA PRO A 72 -8.16 5.56 5.55
C PRO A 72 -7.24 4.63 4.78
N ILE A 73 -7.82 3.78 3.96
CA ILE A 73 -7.13 3.10 2.86
C ILE A 73 -6.55 4.18 1.94
N ARG A 74 -5.27 4.06 1.62
CA ARG A 74 -4.51 5.02 0.81
C ARG A 74 -4.34 4.58 -0.63
N ALA A 75 -4.12 3.29 -0.82
CA ALA A 75 -3.95 2.66 -2.13
C ALA A 75 -4.54 1.26 -2.08
N MET A 76 -5.10 0.78 -3.17
CA MET A 76 -5.72 -0.54 -3.21
C MET A 76 -5.64 -1.17 -4.59
N SER A 77 -5.76 -2.48 -4.64
CA SER A 77 -5.92 -3.25 -5.87
C SER A 77 -6.71 -4.52 -5.60
N ILE A 78 -7.55 -4.94 -6.53
CA ILE A 78 -8.31 -6.18 -6.41
C ILE A 78 -7.58 -7.29 -7.14
N GLN A 79 -7.32 -8.39 -6.41
CA GLN A 79 -6.56 -9.53 -6.90
C GLN A 79 -7.30 -10.84 -6.65
N GLU A 80 -7.18 -11.77 -7.58
CA GLU A 80 -7.63 -13.15 -7.36
C GLU A 80 -6.57 -13.88 -6.53
N ILE A 81 -6.90 -14.19 -5.28
CA ILE A 81 -6.02 -14.89 -4.34
C ILE A 81 -6.73 -16.18 -3.93
N ASP A 82 -6.09 -17.32 -4.18
CA ASP A 82 -6.66 -18.66 -3.92
C ASP A 82 -8.04 -18.89 -4.59
N GLY A 83 -8.25 -18.27 -5.76
CA GLY A 83 -9.49 -18.38 -6.52
C GLY A 83 -10.64 -17.49 -6.06
N GLU A 84 -10.39 -16.65 -5.05
CA GLU A 84 -11.34 -15.68 -4.54
C GLU A 84 -10.85 -14.25 -4.74
N PRO A 85 -11.75 -13.33 -5.17
CA PRO A 85 -11.37 -11.94 -5.32
C PRO A 85 -11.20 -11.28 -3.95
N GLN A 86 -10.02 -10.73 -3.72
CA GLN A 86 -9.61 -10.04 -2.52
C GLN A 86 -9.25 -8.59 -2.84
N LEU A 87 -9.69 -7.66 -2.02
CA LEU A 87 -9.12 -6.32 -1.99
C LEU A 87 -7.81 -6.38 -1.21
N VAL A 88 -6.72 -6.04 -1.87
CA VAL A 88 -5.44 -5.73 -1.22
C VAL A 88 -5.42 -4.24 -0.97
N ALA A 89 -5.39 -3.83 0.28
CA ALA A 89 -5.45 -2.42 0.65
C ALA A 89 -4.27 -2.01 1.53
N ALA A 90 -3.66 -0.89 1.19
CA ALA A 90 -2.59 -0.28 1.94
C ALA A 90 -3.10 0.98 2.67
N TYR A 91 -2.94 1.01 3.98
CA TYR A 91 -3.44 2.09 4.83
C TYR A 91 -2.46 3.25 4.97
N THR A 92 -2.98 4.40 5.31
CA THR A 92 -2.19 5.62 5.55
C THR A 92 -1.12 5.43 6.64
N CYS A 93 -1.35 4.51 7.56
CA CYS A 93 -0.44 4.21 8.67
C CYS A 93 0.50 3.02 8.44
N SER A 94 0.65 2.49 7.27
CA SER A 94 1.59 1.43 6.93
C SER A 94 1.07 -0.02 6.79
N PRO A 95 0.00 -0.50 7.45
CA PRO A 95 -0.47 -1.85 7.22
C PRO A 95 -0.97 -2.09 5.80
N ILE A 96 -0.69 -3.30 5.30
CA ILE A 96 -1.36 -3.88 4.14
C ILE A 96 -2.27 -4.99 4.61
N VAL A 97 -3.50 -4.97 4.11
CA VAL A 97 -4.56 -5.90 4.51
C VAL A 97 -5.16 -6.63 3.33
N LEU A 98 -5.79 -7.76 3.60
CA LEU A 98 -6.68 -8.46 2.68
C LEU A 98 -8.12 -8.36 3.19
N VAL A 99 -9.04 -8.09 2.26
CA VAL A 99 -10.49 -8.08 2.50
C VAL A 99 -11.16 -8.88 1.40
N PRO A 100 -11.82 -10.01 1.71
CA PRO A 100 -12.63 -10.71 0.73
C PRO A 100 -13.72 -9.80 0.17
N LEU A 101 -13.86 -9.73 -1.16
CA LEU A 101 -14.90 -8.87 -1.74
C LEU A 101 -16.32 -9.28 -1.32
N SER A 102 -16.50 -10.54 -0.95
CA SER A 102 -17.76 -11.07 -0.42
C SER A 102 -18.18 -10.47 0.92
N GLU A 103 -17.25 -9.90 1.70
CA GLU A 103 -17.53 -9.25 2.98
C GLU A 103 -17.93 -7.78 2.82
N ILE A 104 -17.74 -7.20 1.63
CA ILE A 104 -18.03 -5.77 1.37
C ILE A 104 -19.49 -5.61 1.05
N GLU A 105 -20.32 -5.64 2.09
CA GLU A 105 -21.76 -5.46 2.03
C GLU A 105 -22.19 -4.15 2.68
N ASP A 106 -23.38 -3.70 2.36
CA ASP A 106 -23.92 -2.46 2.91
C ASP A 106 -24.09 -2.53 4.43
N GLY A 107 -23.50 -1.58 5.14
CA GLY A 107 -23.53 -1.50 6.61
C GLY A 107 -22.56 -2.44 7.31
N ALA A 108 -21.75 -3.22 6.58
CA ALA A 108 -20.77 -4.11 7.20
C ALA A 108 -19.69 -3.36 7.99
N ASN A 109 -19.24 -3.96 9.08
CA ASN A 109 -18.04 -3.56 9.81
C ASN A 109 -17.03 -4.69 9.69
N ILE A 110 -15.98 -4.46 8.93
CA ILE A 110 -15.01 -5.47 8.52
C ILE A 110 -13.72 -5.27 9.31
N SER A 111 -13.28 -6.31 9.99
CA SER A 111 -11.94 -6.37 10.59
C SER A 111 -10.99 -7.02 9.57
N ALA A 112 -10.30 -6.22 8.80
CA ALA A 112 -9.46 -6.68 7.72
C ALA A 112 -8.26 -7.49 8.21
N HIS A 113 -7.85 -8.48 7.44
CA HIS A 113 -6.71 -9.33 7.76
C HIS A 113 -5.41 -8.61 7.43
N THR A 114 -4.76 -8.02 8.43
CA THR A 114 -3.42 -7.43 8.26
C THR A 114 -2.42 -8.53 7.98
N ILE A 115 -1.72 -8.43 6.85
CA ILE A 115 -0.76 -9.42 6.37
C ILE A 115 0.67 -8.90 6.34
N MET A 116 0.82 -7.59 6.40
CA MET A 116 2.11 -6.93 6.36
C MET A 116 2.02 -5.56 7.01
N ASP A 117 3.07 -5.15 7.68
CA ASP A 117 3.28 -3.76 8.10
C ASP A 117 4.51 -3.20 7.39
N TYR A 118 4.31 -2.08 6.71
CA TYR A 118 5.37 -1.38 5.98
C TYR A 118 6.42 -0.75 6.91
N GLY A 119 6.11 -0.59 8.19
CA GLY A 119 6.96 0.09 9.17
C GLY A 119 7.07 1.59 8.89
N ASN A 120 8.23 2.07 8.49
CA ASN A 120 8.43 3.48 8.15
C ASN A 120 7.93 3.81 6.74
N GLY A 121 7.14 4.86 6.64
CA GLY A 121 6.64 5.39 5.38
C GLY A 121 5.19 4.99 5.09
N GLN A 122 4.52 5.86 4.37
CA GLN A 122 3.14 5.66 3.95
C GLN A 122 3.14 5.16 2.51
N PRO A 123 2.38 4.11 2.20
CA PRO A 123 2.10 3.77 0.81
C PRO A 123 1.40 4.95 0.14
N LEU A 124 1.67 5.17 -1.13
CA LEU A 124 1.12 6.28 -1.90
C LEU A 124 0.21 5.80 -3.02
N ASP A 125 0.63 4.72 -3.69
CA ASP A 125 -0.07 4.16 -4.83
C ASP A 125 0.26 2.68 -4.99
N MET A 126 -0.62 1.93 -5.65
CA MET A 126 -0.48 0.49 -5.86
C MET A 126 -1.05 0.09 -7.21
N ILE A 127 -0.26 -0.62 -8.01
CA ILE A 127 -0.73 -1.20 -9.26
C ILE A 127 -0.36 -2.68 -9.36
N ALA A 128 -1.19 -3.44 -10.08
CA ALA A 128 -0.93 -4.84 -10.39
C ALA A 128 -0.42 -5.00 -11.81
N TYR A 129 0.60 -5.82 -11.99
CA TYR A 129 1.11 -6.17 -13.31
C TYR A 129 1.87 -7.50 -13.32
N ASN A 130 2.12 -8.03 -14.51
CA ASN A 130 2.96 -9.20 -14.68
C ASN A 130 4.42 -8.76 -14.78
N HIS A 131 5.14 -8.87 -13.68
CA HIS A 131 6.56 -8.54 -13.64
C HIS A 131 7.40 -9.62 -14.32
N GLN A 132 8.21 -9.22 -15.28
CA GLN A 132 9.18 -10.09 -15.93
C GLN A 132 10.58 -9.52 -15.74
N SER A 133 11.47 -10.35 -15.20
CA SER A 133 12.87 -9.98 -15.06
C SER A 133 13.55 -9.80 -16.43
N PRO A 134 14.35 -8.74 -16.64
CA PRO A 134 15.12 -8.55 -17.86
C PRO A 134 16.19 -9.62 -18.07
N PHE A 135 16.47 -10.43 -17.04
CA PHE A 135 17.43 -11.54 -17.10
C PHE A 135 16.79 -12.88 -17.44
N GLY A 136 15.53 -12.87 -17.84
CA GLY A 136 14.76 -14.07 -18.17
C GLY A 136 13.94 -14.58 -16.99
N GLY A 137 13.21 -15.66 -17.24
CA GLY A 137 12.25 -16.24 -16.31
C GLY A 137 10.81 -15.99 -16.77
N GLU A 138 9.88 -16.65 -16.10
CA GLU A 138 8.46 -16.44 -16.34
C GLU A 138 7.98 -15.13 -15.71
N ALA A 139 7.01 -14.48 -16.37
CA ALA A 139 6.35 -13.32 -15.82
C ALA A 139 5.56 -13.71 -14.56
N GLN A 140 5.67 -12.93 -13.51
CA GLN A 140 5.02 -13.20 -12.24
C GLN A 140 4.02 -12.09 -11.91
N PRO A 141 2.75 -12.42 -11.63
CA PRO A 141 1.78 -11.45 -11.14
C PRO A 141 2.29 -10.81 -9.85
N SER A 142 2.34 -9.49 -9.82
CA SER A 142 2.94 -8.74 -8.72
C SER A 142 2.21 -7.43 -8.50
N LEU A 143 2.25 -6.94 -7.28
CA LEU A 143 1.88 -5.58 -6.93
C LEU A 143 3.14 -4.71 -6.89
N PHE A 144 3.05 -3.53 -7.46
CA PHE A 144 4.05 -2.50 -7.31
C PHE A 144 3.47 -1.39 -6.42
N VAL A 145 4.10 -1.18 -5.28
CA VAL A 145 3.62 -0.26 -4.23
C VAL A 145 4.62 0.86 -4.04
N THR A 146 4.19 2.09 -4.21
CA THR A 146 5.02 3.28 -3.97
C THR A 146 4.89 3.76 -2.53
N SER A 147 5.89 4.49 -2.04
CA SER A 147 5.92 5.00 -0.66
C SER A 147 6.60 6.36 -0.60
N ASN A 148 6.20 7.17 0.39
CA ASN A 148 6.79 8.50 0.61
C ASN A 148 8.15 8.48 1.30
N ALA A 149 8.54 7.37 1.92
CA ALA A 149 9.71 7.29 2.78
C ALA A 149 10.65 6.13 2.47
N ARG A 150 10.36 5.34 1.45
CA ARG A 150 11.21 4.23 1.03
C ARG A 150 11.07 3.97 -0.48
N SER A 151 12.02 3.20 -1.01
CA SER A 151 11.94 2.74 -2.39
C SER A 151 10.65 1.96 -2.65
N PRO A 152 10.06 2.10 -3.85
CA PRO A 152 8.92 1.29 -4.25
C PRO A 152 9.18 -0.20 -4.04
N GLN A 153 8.14 -0.94 -3.71
CA GLN A 153 8.22 -2.37 -3.41
C GLN A 153 7.48 -3.17 -4.48
N LEU A 154 8.11 -4.26 -4.89
CA LEU A 154 7.51 -5.27 -5.76
C LEU A 154 7.12 -6.48 -4.91
N ILE A 155 5.82 -6.73 -4.79
CA ILE A 155 5.26 -7.79 -3.95
C ILE A 155 4.63 -8.85 -4.87
N PRO A 156 5.19 -10.06 -4.97
CA PRO A 156 4.55 -11.13 -5.72
C PRO A 156 3.19 -11.50 -5.15
N ILE A 157 2.18 -11.71 -6.01
CA ILE A 157 0.85 -12.16 -5.56
C ILE A 157 0.95 -13.51 -4.83
N SER A 158 1.85 -14.40 -5.27
CA SER A 158 2.11 -15.66 -4.57
C SER A 158 2.60 -15.48 -3.12
N GLY A 159 3.21 -14.34 -2.81
CA GLY A 159 3.57 -13.99 -1.44
C GLY A 159 2.35 -13.65 -0.59
N LEU A 160 1.34 -13.02 -1.18
CA LEU A 160 0.07 -12.70 -0.51
C LEU A 160 -0.73 -13.97 -0.20
N GLN A 161 -0.73 -14.95 -1.11
CA GLN A 161 -1.41 -16.24 -0.92
C GLN A 161 -0.92 -17.00 0.31
N ASN A 162 0.36 -16.85 0.63
CA ASN A 162 1.00 -17.54 1.75
C ASN A 162 1.18 -16.65 2.98
N ALA A 163 0.65 -15.44 2.95
CA ALA A 163 0.79 -14.50 4.05
C ALA A 163 0.00 -14.95 5.28
N GLN A 164 0.63 -14.86 6.43
CA GLN A 164 -0.04 -15.10 7.71
C GLN A 164 -0.63 -13.79 8.22
N VAL A 165 -1.79 -13.90 8.85
CA VAL A 165 -2.42 -12.74 9.51
C VAL A 165 -1.55 -12.32 10.69
N VAL A 166 -1.23 -11.03 10.74
CA VAL A 166 -0.47 -10.39 11.82
C VAL A 166 -1.37 -10.19 13.02
N THR A 167 -0.93 -10.59 14.20
CA THR A 167 -1.73 -10.65 15.42
C THR A 167 -1.04 -9.98 16.61
N HIS A 168 -1.77 -9.85 17.72
CA HIS A 168 -1.23 -9.46 19.02
C HIS A 168 -0.06 -10.35 19.49
N GLU A 169 -0.11 -11.64 19.19
CA GLU A 169 1.01 -12.54 19.54
C GLU A 169 2.30 -12.18 18.79
N ASP A 170 2.17 -11.69 17.55
CA ASP A 170 3.30 -11.21 16.78
C ASP A 170 3.88 -9.94 17.39
N PHE A 171 3.03 -9.03 17.87
CA PHE A 171 3.47 -7.85 18.60
C PHE A 171 4.23 -8.23 19.88
N GLN A 172 3.70 -9.15 20.68
CA GLN A 172 4.36 -9.62 21.91
C GLN A 172 5.68 -10.32 21.65
N ARG A 173 5.77 -11.08 20.57
CA ARG A 173 6.99 -11.77 20.17
C ARG A 173 8.07 -10.79 19.69
N GLY A 174 7.64 -9.62 19.15
CA GLY A 174 8.51 -8.67 18.49
C GLY A 174 9.05 -9.17 17.15
N PRO A 175 9.78 -8.35 16.42
CA PRO A 175 10.40 -8.74 15.15
C PRO A 175 11.47 -9.81 15.41
N LYS A 176 11.51 -10.82 14.54
CA LYS A 176 12.56 -11.82 14.55
C LYS A 176 13.86 -11.18 14.05
N LEU A 177 15.01 -11.70 14.53
CA LEU A 177 16.32 -11.23 14.08
C LEU A 177 16.54 -11.39 12.57
N ASP A 178 15.89 -12.38 11.97
CA ASP A 178 15.94 -12.64 10.53
C ASP A 178 14.91 -11.82 9.73
N ASP A 179 14.00 -11.14 10.42
CA ASP A 179 13.00 -10.30 9.78
C ASP A 179 13.66 -9.02 9.25
N ASN A 180 13.26 -8.58 8.07
CA ASN A 180 13.70 -7.29 7.55
C ASN A 180 13.19 -6.19 8.50
N PRO A 181 14.08 -5.39 9.12
CA PRO A 181 13.67 -4.35 10.06
C PRO A 181 12.80 -3.25 9.44
N LEU A 182 12.74 -3.17 8.11
CA LEU A 182 11.88 -2.24 7.38
C LEU A 182 10.49 -2.81 7.15
N MET A 183 10.37 -4.14 7.17
CA MET A 183 9.13 -4.88 6.96
C MET A 183 9.14 -6.11 7.88
N PRO A 184 9.00 -5.89 9.18
CA PRO A 184 9.20 -6.93 10.19
C PRO A 184 8.15 -8.05 10.14
N PHE A 185 7.04 -7.83 9.44
CA PHE A 185 5.92 -8.77 9.39
C PHE A 185 5.37 -8.89 7.97
N GLY A 186 5.12 -10.12 7.55
CA GLY A 186 4.45 -10.45 6.30
C GLY A 186 5.36 -10.64 5.10
N PRO A 187 4.79 -10.72 3.88
CA PRO A 187 5.53 -10.93 2.65
C PRO A 187 6.43 -9.73 2.36
N VAL A 188 7.73 -10.00 2.21
CA VAL A 188 8.73 -8.98 1.93
C VAL A 188 8.75 -8.71 0.43
N GLY A 189 8.37 -7.50 0.05
CA GLY A 189 8.57 -7.00 -1.30
C GLY A 189 10.05 -6.73 -1.58
N LYS A 190 10.40 -6.74 -2.86
CA LYS A 190 11.73 -6.32 -3.31
C LYS A 190 11.67 -4.87 -3.72
N GLY A 191 12.51 -4.04 -3.14
CA GLY A 191 12.66 -2.65 -3.55
C GLY A 191 13.12 -2.54 -5.00
N VAL A 192 12.65 -1.53 -5.67
CA VAL A 192 13.02 -1.22 -7.05
C VAL A 192 13.52 0.21 -7.14
N MET A 193 14.43 0.45 -8.08
CA MET A 193 14.96 1.78 -8.30
C MET A 193 13.98 2.62 -9.10
N PHE A 194 13.74 3.82 -8.60
CA PHE A 194 12.98 4.85 -9.30
C PHE A 194 13.69 6.17 -9.15
N GLU A 195 13.66 7.00 -10.18
CA GLU A 195 14.17 8.33 -10.07
C GLU A 195 13.15 9.22 -9.35
N GLY A 196 13.57 9.82 -8.25
CA GLY A 196 12.69 10.64 -7.41
C GLY A 196 11.75 9.82 -6.50
N VAL A 197 10.70 10.48 -6.01
CA VAL A 197 9.66 9.88 -5.18
C VAL A 197 8.38 9.75 -6.02
N PRO A 198 8.04 8.54 -6.48
CA PRO A 198 6.82 8.33 -7.25
C PRO A 198 5.59 8.48 -6.34
N LEU A 199 4.80 9.51 -6.61
CA LEU A 199 3.56 9.80 -5.88
C LEU A 199 2.38 9.02 -6.42
N HIS A 200 2.31 8.93 -7.76
CA HIS A 200 1.34 8.14 -8.49
C HIS A 200 2.02 7.42 -9.63
N ILE A 201 1.50 6.25 -9.94
CA ILE A 201 2.06 5.39 -10.98
C ILE A 201 0.92 4.67 -11.72
N ASP A 202 1.09 4.47 -13.00
CA ASP A 202 0.18 3.66 -13.80
C ASP A 202 0.95 2.93 -14.92
N LEU A 203 0.34 1.90 -15.49
CA LEU A 203 0.88 1.17 -16.62
C LEU A 203 0.48 1.85 -17.93
N VAL A 204 1.47 2.07 -18.78
CA VAL A 204 1.24 2.43 -20.17
C VAL A 204 1.65 1.29 -21.09
N GLY A 205 1.12 1.26 -22.29
CA GLY A 205 1.44 0.20 -23.25
C GLY A 205 2.96 0.04 -23.47
N GLY A 206 3.36 -1.15 -23.94
CA GLY A 206 4.75 -1.43 -24.30
C GLY A 206 5.67 -1.78 -23.11
N GLY A 207 5.13 -2.07 -21.96
CA GLY A 207 5.92 -2.50 -20.78
C GLY A 207 6.59 -1.35 -20.04
N PHE A 208 5.93 -0.19 -19.99
CA PHE A 208 6.39 0.98 -19.26
C PHE A 208 5.40 1.38 -18.17
N PHE A 209 5.94 1.95 -17.09
CA PHE A 209 5.19 2.77 -16.15
C PHE A 209 5.24 4.23 -16.56
N VAL A 210 4.16 4.95 -16.34
CA VAL A 210 4.14 6.39 -16.21
C VAL A 210 4.05 6.73 -14.72
N SER A 211 4.82 7.70 -14.27
CA SER A 211 4.81 8.10 -12.87
C SER A 211 4.83 9.62 -12.72
N VAL A 212 4.10 10.10 -11.72
CA VAL A 212 4.23 11.46 -11.22
C VAL A 212 5.21 11.46 -10.07
N ASN A 213 6.37 12.04 -10.27
CA ASN A 213 7.44 12.08 -9.30
C ASN A 213 7.59 13.47 -8.68
N ARG A 214 8.00 13.51 -7.41
CA ARG A 214 8.41 14.74 -6.75
C ARG A 214 9.93 14.78 -6.66
N ASP A 215 10.53 15.79 -7.22
CA ASP A 215 11.94 16.08 -7.03
C ASP A 215 12.24 16.41 -5.57
N ALA A 216 13.20 15.70 -4.98
CA ALA A 216 13.51 15.79 -3.57
C ALA A 216 14.12 17.14 -3.15
N TYR A 217 14.75 17.85 -4.08
CA TYR A 217 15.44 19.12 -3.82
C TYR A 217 14.57 20.34 -4.08
N THR A 218 13.85 20.33 -5.20
CA THR A 218 13.04 21.47 -5.65
C THR A 218 11.58 21.37 -5.23
N GLY A 219 11.10 20.16 -4.93
CA GLY A 219 9.69 19.86 -4.70
C GLY A 219 8.82 19.89 -5.97
N SER A 220 9.44 20.10 -7.13
CA SER A 220 8.74 20.12 -8.42
C SER A 220 8.15 18.76 -8.75
N LEU A 221 7.00 18.76 -9.44
CA LEU A 221 6.39 17.54 -9.97
C LEU A 221 6.84 17.32 -11.41
N ASN A 222 7.27 16.11 -11.70
CA ASN A 222 7.67 15.67 -13.02
C ASN A 222 6.84 14.45 -13.44
N LEU A 223 6.55 14.37 -14.73
CA LEU A 223 5.93 13.19 -15.33
C LEU A 223 7.02 12.42 -16.06
N ASP A 224 7.27 11.18 -15.63
CA ASP A 224 8.33 10.34 -16.18
C ASP A 224 7.77 9.01 -16.66
N THR A 225 8.49 8.38 -17.58
CA THR A 225 8.23 7.01 -18.03
C THR A 225 9.41 6.12 -17.72
N ASN A 226 9.14 4.99 -17.10
CA ASN A 226 10.14 4.04 -16.68
C ASN A 226 9.77 2.62 -17.17
N PRO A 227 10.76 1.79 -17.58
CA PRO A 227 10.48 0.42 -17.94
C PRO A 227 9.88 -0.38 -16.78
N ALA A 228 8.85 -1.17 -17.04
CA ALA A 228 8.20 -2.00 -16.02
C ALA A 228 9.03 -3.23 -15.58
N TRP A 229 10.16 -3.46 -16.22
CA TRP A 229 11.05 -4.60 -15.95
C TRP A 229 12.22 -4.25 -15.02
N PHE A 230 12.08 -3.34 -14.09
CA PHE A 230 13.17 -2.98 -13.18
C PHE A 230 13.84 -4.20 -12.55
N PRO A 231 15.16 -4.32 -12.64
CA PRO A 231 15.86 -5.43 -12.03
C PRO A 231 15.83 -5.28 -10.52
N SER A 232 15.09 -6.14 -9.86
CA SER A 232 14.94 -6.13 -8.40
C SER A 232 16.27 -6.23 -7.64
N ARG A 233 17.33 -6.74 -8.29
CA ARG A 233 18.66 -6.80 -7.67
C ARG A 233 19.29 -5.43 -7.42
N ILE A 234 18.87 -4.39 -8.13
CA ILE A 234 19.36 -3.02 -7.91
C ILE A 234 18.96 -2.52 -6.54
N HIS A 235 17.92 -3.09 -5.98
CA HIS A 235 17.51 -2.82 -4.61
C HIS A 235 18.64 -2.98 -3.60
N ASN A 236 19.49 -3.99 -3.74
CA ASN A 236 20.57 -4.20 -2.77
C ASN A 236 21.55 -3.03 -2.74
N LEU A 237 21.84 -2.42 -3.89
CA LEU A 237 22.68 -1.23 -3.97
C LEU A 237 21.97 -0.01 -3.36
N LEU A 238 20.69 0.14 -3.64
CA LEU A 238 19.90 1.23 -3.08
C LEU A 238 19.67 1.06 -1.59
N ALA A 239 19.46 -0.17 -1.12
CA ALA A 239 19.32 -0.45 0.30
C ALA A 239 20.57 -0.02 1.08
N GLU A 240 21.75 -0.07 0.49
CA GLU A 240 22.97 0.45 1.12
C GLU A 240 22.95 1.98 1.27
N PHE A 241 22.36 2.69 0.33
CA PHE A 241 22.24 4.15 0.39
C PHE A 241 21.01 4.61 1.16
N ASP A 242 19.90 3.89 1.03
CA ASP A 242 18.65 4.19 1.74
C ASP A 242 18.72 3.75 3.21
N PHE A 243 19.62 2.85 3.53
CA PHE A 243 19.72 2.18 4.79
C PHE A 243 19.78 3.13 6.01
N PRO A 244 20.54 4.24 5.97
CA PRO A 244 20.54 5.20 7.08
C PRO A 244 19.18 5.83 7.34
N GLN A 245 18.30 5.88 6.35
CA GLN A 245 16.98 6.49 6.46
C GLN A 245 15.92 5.51 6.96
N TYR A 246 16.03 4.25 6.58
CA TYR A 246 14.94 3.28 6.73
C TYR A 246 15.25 2.11 7.65
N ALA A 247 16.49 1.81 7.86
CA ALA A 247 16.90 0.78 8.79
C ALA A 247 17.92 1.37 9.75
N PRO A 248 17.46 1.99 10.82
CA PRO A 248 18.33 2.52 11.84
C PRO A 248 19.02 1.36 12.58
N ASP A 249 20.05 0.81 11.95
CA ASP A 249 21.03 0.02 12.67
C ASP A 249 21.96 1.00 13.40
N PRO A 250 21.88 1.10 14.72
CA PRO A 250 22.71 2.04 15.47
C PRO A 250 24.19 1.84 15.23
N SER A 251 24.62 0.65 14.85
CA SER A 251 26.04 0.35 14.54
C SER A 251 26.50 0.96 13.23
N ARG A 252 25.55 1.34 12.34
CA ARG A 252 25.83 1.97 11.04
C ARG A 252 25.62 3.47 11.02
N MET A 253 25.11 4.03 12.12
CA MET A 253 24.93 5.47 12.30
C MET A 253 26.11 6.14 13.00
N GLN A 254 27.24 5.44 13.20
CA GLN A 254 28.46 5.95 13.81
C GLN A 254 29.48 6.34 12.75
#